data_6c1f422af432c378aa21b65cc78f05d4
#
_entry.id   6c1f422af432c378aa21b65cc78f05d4
#
_cell.length_a   1.000
_cell.length_b   1.000
_cell.length_c   1.000
_cell.angle_alpha   90.00
_cell.angle_beta   90.00
_cell.angle_gamma   90.00
#
_symmetry.space_group_name_H-M   'P 1'
#
loop_
_entity.id
_entity.type
_entity.pdbx_description
1 polymer ?
#
loop_
_entity_poly.entity_id
_entity_poly.type
_entity_poly.pdbx_seq_one_letter_code
_entity_poly.pdbx_strand_id
1 'polypeptide(L)'
;MEKSLSEYISLSKNIDDLKFDKKLKVAILSSFTLNGLSEILHVKSSELGIRYQSYLGGYNQYNQELLDSQSEYYKFSPDVTFLILDIRNFLGENFHFPYNISDNERKLLVNEKINQIENIIKCFEKNLNSKLIITNFNIPSYSPNGITETKSDFGFHEMIEELNRSLRNISKTHSSVYIYDFNHFVSKYGEKNIFDYRQFHVGDIQIALNFIPSFAYDLMSYIKPITGTNKKCIVLDLDNTLWGGIVGEDGFDGIELGHSSNGKAFVDFQKELLSLWNHGIILAINSKNNFDDAMKVINEHPNMILRKKNFASIQINWDDKAQNLKQIAEEINIGLNSIAFFDDDKINRERIKQEFPEVLTIEVPDDPSQFSLILKNLNDFNVLQRTDEDIKRGQMYAQQRERKELEKSISNLDDFLEQLDIKVKMKNSNEFLIPRISQLTLKTNQFNLTTRRYQEEEIRNFTNDHKFIVGCAQVLDKFGDNGITGVYIINKQDKIWSIDTFLLSCRIMGRGVENGILSQILIDAKHN
;
A
#
# COMPACT_ATOMS: atom_id res chain seq x y z
N MET A 1 -19.80 -1.95 -12.50
CA MET A 1 -19.23 -1.71 -13.85
C MET A 1 -18.35 -0.48 -13.80
N GLU A 2 -17.20 -0.52 -14.44
CA GLU A 2 -16.35 0.65 -14.61
C GLU A 2 -17.04 1.64 -15.55
N LYS A 3 -17.03 2.94 -15.19
CA LYS A 3 -17.65 3.99 -15.99
C LYS A 3 -16.88 4.18 -17.30
N SER A 4 -17.53 4.60 -18.36
CA SER A 4 -16.89 4.95 -19.62
C SER A 4 -16.05 6.23 -19.48
N LEU A 5 -15.10 6.45 -20.39
CA LEU A 5 -14.29 7.67 -20.42
C LEU A 5 -15.16 8.95 -20.47
N SER A 6 -16.22 8.93 -21.30
CA SER A 6 -17.15 10.07 -21.43
C SER A 6 -17.90 10.38 -20.13
N GLU A 7 -18.28 9.36 -19.37
CA GLU A 7 -18.90 9.53 -18.05
C GLU A 7 -17.91 10.14 -17.05
N TYR A 8 -16.66 9.69 -17.03
CA TYR A 8 -15.62 10.28 -16.18
C TYR A 8 -15.36 11.75 -16.51
N ILE A 9 -15.28 12.10 -17.81
CA ILE A 9 -15.09 13.49 -18.25
C ILE A 9 -16.28 14.37 -17.81
N SER A 10 -17.51 13.84 -17.91
CA SER A 10 -18.71 14.57 -17.44
C SER A 10 -18.69 14.75 -15.92
N LEU A 11 -18.35 13.72 -15.17
CA LEU A 11 -18.30 13.78 -13.71
C LEU A 11 -17.23 14.75 -13.22
N SER A 12 -16.04 14.75 -13.83
CA SER A 12 -14.93 15.61 -13.41
C SER A 12 -15.27 17.11 -13.44
N LYS A 13 -16.13 17.53 -14.39
CA LYS A 13 -16.58 18.93 -14.52
C LYS A 13 -17.52 19.38 -13.40
N ASN A 14 -18.16 18.44 -12.70
CA ASN A 14 -19.17 18.71 -11.67
C ASN A 14 -18.61 18.55 -10.24
N ILE A 15 -17.32 18.27 -10.09
CA ILE A 15 -16.68 18.12 -8.77
C ILE A 15 -16.46 19.50 -8.16
N ASP A 16 -16.96 19.68 -6.93
CA ASP A 16 -16.66 20.84 -6.09
C ASP A 16 -15.46 20.53 -5.20
N ASP A 17 -14.27 20.83 -5.71
CA ASP A 17 -13.00 20.57 -5.02
C ASP A 17 -12.83 21.35 -3.71
N LEU A 18 -13.61 22.40 -3.49
CA LEU A 18 -13.54 23.22 -2.26
C LEU A 18 -14.05 22.47 -1.03
N LYS A 19 -14.80 21.37 -1.23
CA LYS A 19 -15.30 20.51 -0.15
C LYS A 19 -14.22 19.64 0.48
N PHE A 20 -13.03 19.52 -0.14
CA PHE A 20 -11.99 18.63 0.30
C PHE A 20 -10.81 19.39 0.92
N ASP A 21 -10.49 19.10 2.17
CA ASP A 21 -9.36 19.72 2.88
C ASP A 21 -8.00 19.20 2.42
N LYS A 22 -7.95 17.90 2.09
CA LYS A 22 -6.71 17.24 1.65
C LYS A 22 -6.45 17.53 0.18
N LYS A 23 -5.28 18.05 -0.12
CA LYS A 23 -4.85 18.43 -1.49
C LYS A 23 -3.84 17.42 -2.03
N LEU A 24 -3.86 17.21 -3.34
CA LEU A 24 -2.89 16.43 -4.09
C LEU A 24 -2.61 17.11 -5.43
N LYS A 25 -1.35 17.41 -5.68
CA LYS A 25 -0.85 17.92 -6.95
C LYS A 25 -0.21 16.80 -7.75
N VAL A 26 -0.75 16.54 -8.92
CA VAL A 26 -0.31 15.46 -9.82
C VAL A 26 0.22 16.05 -11.11
N ALA A 27 1.45 15.72 -11.48
CA ALA A 27 1.96 16.00 -12.81
C ALA A 27 1.89 14.74 -13.69
N ILE A 28 1.47 14.92 -14.93
CA ILE A 28 1.47 13.88 -15.96
C ILE A 28 2.33 14.37 -17.10
N LEU A 29 3.48 13.71 -17.29
CA LEU A 29 4.42 13.95 -18.35
C LEU A 29 4.45 12.72 -19.25
N SER A 30 4.23 12.89 -20.54
CA SER A 30 4.12 11.75 -21.45
C SER A 30 4.85 11.99 -22.76
N SER A 31 5.37 10.92 -23.35
CA SER A 31 5.91 10.94 -24.72
C SER A 31 4.84 10.77 -25.80
N PHE A 32 3.57 10.54 -25.43
CA PHE A 32 2.43 10.36 -26.33
C PHE A 32 1.16 10.97 -25.74
N THR A 33 0.08 11.02 -26.53
CA THR A 33 -1.18 11.66 -26.12
C THR A 33 -2.00 10.76 -25.18
N LEU A 34 -2.35 11.29 -24.02
CA LEU A 34 -3.17 10.64 -22.97
C LEU A 34 -4.42 11.47 -22.69
N ASN A 35 -5.47 11.25 -23.46
CA ASN A 35 -6.74 11.96 -23.28
C ASN A 35 -7.58 11.32 -22.16
N GLY A 36 -8.09 12.15 -21.25
CA GLY A 36 -9.03 11.75 -20.21
C GLY A 36 -8.42 11.12 -18.96
N LEU A 37 -7.11 10.86 -18.95
CA LEU A 37 -6.43 10.29 -17.77
C LEU A 37 -6.55 11.21 -16.55
N SER A 38 -6.30 12.51 -16.74
CA SER A 38 -6.37 13.49 -15.64
C SER A 38 -7.79 13.60 -15.07
N GLU A 39 -8.80 13.59 -15.92
CA GLU A 39 -10.20 13.66 -15.52
C GLU A 39 -10.63 12.44 -14.71
N ILE A 40 -10.15 11.24 -15.09
CA ILE A 40 -10.43 10.02 -14.34
C ILE A 40 -9.73 10.06 -12.97
N LEU A 41 -8.44 10.46 -12.93
CA LEU A 41 -7.71 10.60 -11.67
C LEU A 41 -8.36 11.65 -10.76
N HIS A 42 -8.92 12.73 -11.32
CA HIS A 42 -9.70 13.73 -10.58
C HIS A 42 -10.93 13.10 -9.92
N VAL A 43 -11.76 12.41 -10.68
CA VAL A 43 -12.96 11.73 -10.14
C VAL A 43 -12.56 10.72 -9.06
N LYS A 44 -11.57 9.87 -9.34
CA LYS A 44 -11.13 8.85 -8.39
C LYS A 44 -10.51 9.44 -7.11
N SER A 45 -9.82 10.57 -7.22
CA SER A 45 -9.29 11.29 -6.06
C SER A 45 -10.41 11.92 -5.23
N SER A 46 -11.45 12.48 -5.89
CA SER A 46 -12.60 13.04 -5.19
C SER A 46 -13.42 11.96 -4.44
N GLU A 47 -13.53 10.76 -5.00
CA GLU A 47 -14.13 9.59 -4.33
C GLU A 47 -13.38 9.22 -3.02
N LEU A 48 -12.11 9.60 -2.90
CA LEU A 48 -11.27 9.44 -1.70
C LEU A 48 -11.26 10.69 -0.77
N GLY A 49 -12.07 11.70 -1.07
CA GLY A 49 -12.10 12.97 -0.32
C GLY A 49 -10.87 13.84 -0.55
N ILE A 50 -10.26 13.78 -1.73
CA ILE A 50 -9.02 14.48 -2.06
C ILE A 50 -9.28 15.52 -3.14
N ARG A 51 -8.89 16.78 -2.86
CA ARG A 51 -8.84 17.86 -3.85
C ARG A 51 -7.67 17.63 -4.80
N TYR A 52 -8.00 17.35 -6.05
CA TYR A 52 -7.03 17.05 -7.10
C TYR A 52 -6.65 18.33 -7.87
N GLN A 53 -5.36 18.48 -8.14
CA GLN A 53 -4.83 19.49 -9.03
C GLN A 53 -3.85 18.86 -9.99
N SER A 54 -3.96 19.11 -11.27
CA SER A 54 -3.09 18.52 -12.28
C SER A 54 -2.23 19.52 -13.02
N TYR A 55 -1.03 19.09 -13.38
CA TYR A 55 -0.17 19.69 -14.39
C TYR A 55 -0.01 18.68 -15.53
N LEU A 56 -0.36 19.09 -16.73
CA LEU A 56 -0.19 18.27 -17.94
C LEU A 56 0.96 18.85 -18.74
N GLY A 57 2.05 18.10 -18.85
CA GLY A 57 3.18 18.50 -19.69
C GLY A 57 2.81 18.53 -21.18
N GLY A 58 3.51 19.35 -21.94
CA GLY A 58 3.34 19.36 -23.40
C GLY A 58 3.70 18.00 -24.02
N TYR A 59 3.12 17.73 -25.19
CA TYR A 59 3.38 16.49 -25.94
C TYR A 59 4.90 16.27 -26.14
N ASN A 60 5.40 15.13 -25.63
CA ASN A 60 6.81 14.72 -25.70
C ASN A 60 7.84 15.75 -25.16
N GLN A 61 7.39 16.66 -24.28
CA GLN A 61 8.25 17.73 -23.69
C GLN A 61 8.77 17.38 -22.30
N TYR A 62 8.64 16.11 -21.87
CA TYR A 62 9.06 15.69 -20.52
C TYR A 62 10.54 15.97 -20.21
N ASN A 63 11.43 15.91 -21.22
CA ASN A 63 12.85 16.25 -21.04
C ASN A 63 13.04 17.74 -20.73
N GLN A 64 12.38 18.64 -21.49
CA GLN A 64 12.44 20.09 -21.26
C GLN A 64 11.91 20.44 -19.86
N GLU A 65 10.79 19.83 -19.49
CA GLU A 65 10.15 20.07 -18.19
C GLU A 65 11.01 19.61 -17.01
N LEU A 66 11.62 18.43 -17.11
CA LEU A 66 12.37 17.82 -16.00
C LEU A 66 13.84 18.26 -15.93
N LEU A 67 14.45 18.71 -17.03
CA LEU A 67 15.84 19.15 -17.05
C LEU A 67 16.00 20.65 -16.80
N ASP A 68 14.98 21.47 -17.09
CA ASP A 68 14.97 22.90 -16.79
C ASP A 68 14.37 23.18 -15.41
N SER A 69 15.21 23.52 -14.43
CA SER A 69 14.78 23.85 -13.06
C SER A 69 13.87 25.08 -12.95
N GLN A 70 13.71 25.87 -14.03
CA GLN A 70 12.83 27.04 -14.09
C GLN A 70 11.52 26.76 -14.83
N SER A 71 11.28 25.53 -15.27
CA SER A 71 10.07 25.13 -15.98
C SER A 71 8.79 25.36 -15.15
N GLU A 72 7.65 25.46 -15.83
CA GLU A 72 6.34 25.57 -15.16
C GLU A 72 6.02 24.32 -14.33
N TYR A 73 6.58 23.16 -14.70
CA TYR A 73 6.50 21.94 -13.94
C TYR A 73 7.07 22.09 -12.51
N TYR A 74 8.29 22.65 -12.36
CA TYR A 74 8.88 22.87 -11.04
C TYR A 74 8.17 23.96 -10.25
N LYS A 75 7.64 25.00 -10.92
CA LYS A 75 6.80 26.03 -10.29
C LYS A 75 5.47 25.45 -9.76
N PHE A 76 4.90 24.50 -10.47
CA PHE A 76 3.71 23.78 -10.00
C PHE A 76 4.00 22.95 -8.75
N SER A 77 5.21 22.42 -8.60
CA SER A 77 5.65 21.63 -7.43
C SER A 77 4.70 20.46 -7.12
N PRO A 78 4.67 19.42 -7.95
CA PRO A 78 3.78 18.28 -7.77
C PRO A 78 4.17 17.41 -6.56
N ASP A 79 3.17 16.79 -5.90
CA ASP A 79 3.36 15.77 -4.87
C ASP A 79 3.71 14.41 -5.50
N VAL A 80 3.21 14.16 -6.71
CA VAL A 80 3.50 12.97 -7.51
C VAL A 80 3.57 13.31 -8.99
N THR A 81 4.56 12.73 -9.67
CA THR A 81 4.74 12.84 -11.12
C THR A 81 4.64 11.47 -11.75
N PHE A 82 3.76 11.32 -12.73
CA PHE A 82 3.72 10.18 -13.63
C PHE A 82 4.49 10.52 -14.90
N LEU A 83 5.61 9.85 -15.13
CA LEU A 83 6.40 9.93 -16.37
C LEU A 83 6.07 8.70 -17.24
N ILE A 84 5.26 8.90 -18.25
CA ILE A 84 4.67 7.84 -19.08
C ILE A 84 5.35 7.85 -20.44
N LEU A 85 6.24 6.87 -20.66
CA LEU A 85 7.10 6.78 -21.82
C LEU A 85 6.69 5.63 -22.74
N ASP A 86 6.70 5.89 -24.03
CA ASP A 86 6.56 4.87 -25.08
C ASP A 86 7.92 4.47 -25.65
N ILE A 87 8.10 3.16 -25.87
CA ILE A 87 9.38 2.61 -26.35
C ILE A 87 9.72 3.06 -27.78
N ARG A 88 8.70 3.29 -28.66
CA ARG A 88 8.92 3.74 -30.03
C ARG A 88 9.50 5.16 -30.04
N ASN A 89 8.88 6.06 -29.28
CA ASN A 89 9.37 7.43 -29.15
C ASN A 89 10.73 7.47 -28.44
N PHE A 90 10.96 6.55 -27.51
CA PHE A 90 12.19 6.51 -26.72
C PHE A 90 13.40 5.99 -27.52
N LEU A 91 13.22 4.95 -28.34
CA LEU A 91 14.28 4.41 -29.20
C LEU A 91 14.36 5.13 -30.57
N GLY A 92 13.30 5.85 -30.95
CA GLY A 92 13.23 6.54 -32.25
C GLY A 92 13.30 5.56 -33.42
N GLU A 93 14.11 5.89 -34.45
CA GLU A 93 14.27 5.02 -35.65
C GLU A 93 14.81 3.63 -35.31
N ASN A 94 15.59 3.49 -34.24
CA ASN A 94 16.13 2.20 -33.82
C ASN A 94 15.04 1.24 -33.28
N PHE A 95 13.83 1.71 -32.99
CA PHE A 95 12.69 0.84 -32.73
C PHE A 95 12.27 0.05 -33.96
N HIS A 96 12.25 0.70 -35.11
CA HIS A 96 11.87 0.08 -36.40
C HIS A 96 13.01 -0.66 -37.08
N PHE A 97 14.22 -0.18 -36.90
CA PHE A 97 15.42 -0.67 -37.60
C PHE A 97 16.56 -1.02 -36.62
N PRO A 98 16.32 -1.87 -35.59
CA PRO A 98 17.31 -2.14 -34.56
C PRO A 98 18.56 -2.86 -35.12
N TYR A 99 18.42 -3.57 -36.20
CA TYR A 99 19.50 -4.34 -36.84
C TYR A 99 20.27 -3.56 -37.94
N ASN A 100 19.96 -2.27 -38.16
CA ASN A 100 20.80 -1.39 -38.98
C ASN A 100 22.10 -0.99 -38.24
N ILE A 101 22.18 -1.24 -36.96
CA ILE A 101 23.37 -1.04 -36.10
C ILE A 101 23.84 -2.37 -35.52
N SER A 102 25.13 -2.47 -35.23
CA SER A 102 25.74 -3.66 -34.64
C SER A 102 25.24 -3.91 -33.20
N ASP A 103 25.46 -5.12 -32.68
CA ASP A 103 25.15 -5.49 -31.29
C ASP A 103 25.84 -4.58 -30.27
N ASN A 104 27.10 -4.19 -30.52
CA ASN A 104 27.82 -3.24 -29.66
C ASN A 104 27.18 -1.84 -29.69
N GLU A 105 26.76 -1.37 -30.84
CA GLU A 105 26.07 -0.08 -30.97
C GLU A 105 24.70 -0.12 -30.29
N ARG A 106 23.96 -1.25 -30.36
CA ARG A 106 22.71 -1.44 -29.60
C ARG A 106 22.94 -1.36 -28.10
N LYS A 107 23.99 -2.00 -27.58
CA LYS A 107 24.38 -1.90 -26.15
C LYS A 107 24.73 -0.47 -25.76
N LEU A 108 25.45 0.26 -26.60
CA LEU A 108 25.78 1.66 -26.33
C LEU A 108 24.53 2.55 -26.33
N LEU A 109 23.61 2.35 -27.28
CA LEU A 109 22.33 3.06 -27.35
C LEU A 109 21.50 2.84 -26.08
N VAL A 110 21.36 1.59 -25.62
CA VAL A 110 20.64 1.27 -24.39
C VAL A 110 21.27 1.96 -23.19
N ASN A 111 22.59 1.94 -23.07
CA ASN A 111 23.31 2.63 -21.98
C ASN A 111 23.10 4.15 -22.05
N GLU A 112 23.10 4.74 -23.24
CA GLU A 112 22.80 6.17 -23.41
C GLU A 112 21.39 6.49 -22.92
N LYS A 113 20.40 5.68 -23.29
CA LYS A 113 19.00 5.86 -22.86
C LYS A 113 18.83 5.70 -21.36
N ILE A 114 19.54 4.77 -20.73
CA ILE A 114 19.58 4.62 -19.27
C ILE A 114 20.14 5.87 -18.61
N ASN A 115 21.27 6.39 -19.11
CA ASN A 115 21.88 7.63 -18.61
C ASN A 115 20.96 8.85 -18.74
N GLN A 116 20.15 8.93 -19.80
CA GLN A 116 19.15 9.99 -19.95
C GLN A 116 18.12 9.94 -18.82
N ILE A 117 17.61 8.75 -18.48
CA ILE A 117 16.66 8.58 -17.37
C ILE A 117 17.31 8.90 -16.02
N GLU A 118 18.54 8.44 -15.78
CA GLU A 118 19.26 8.78 -14.55
C GLU A 118 19.47 10.29 -14.39
N ASN A 119 19.79 11.01 -15.47
CA ASN A 119 19.94 12.46 -15.43
C ASN A 119 18.60 13.16 -15.09
N ILE A 120 17.48 12.69 -15.66
CA ILE A 120 16.15 13.16 -15.31
C ILE A 120 15.88 12.97 -13.81
N ILE A 121 16.17 11.77 -13.29
CA ILE A 121 15.96 11.45 -11.87
C ILE A 121 16.82 12.35 -10.97
N LYS A 122 18.10 12.54 -11.30
CA LYS A 122 19.00 13.44 -10.55
C LYS A 122 18.49 14.88 -10.53
N CYS A 123 18.00 15.40 -11.68
CA CYS A 123 17.40 16.73 -11.74
C CYS A 123 16.12 16.81 -10.91
N PHE A 124 15.25 15.80 -10.99
CA PHE A 124 14.04 15.69 -10.20
C PHE A 124 14.33 15.74 -8.70
N GLU A 125 15.19 14.85 -8.19
CA GLU A 125 15.52 14.76 -6.77
C GLU A 125 16.23 16.00 -6.22
N LYS A 126 16.97 16.69 -7.07
CA LYS A 126 17.63 17.96 -6.70
C LYS A 126 16.62 19.09 -6.45
N ASN A 127 15.50 19.09 -7.17
CA ASN A 127 14.55 20.21 -7.18
C ASN A 127 13.24 19.93 -6.42
N LEU A 128 12.88 18.67 -6.20
CA LEU A 128 11.61 18.27 -5.56
C LEU A 128 11.82 17.16 -4.53
N ASN A 129 11.09 17.29 -3.44
CA ASN A 129 10.91 16.21 -2.46
C ASN A 129 9.53 15.56 -2.65
N SER A 130 9.32 14.89 -3.77
CA SER A 130 8.06 14.27 -4.16
C SER A 130 8.29 12.87 -4.75
N LYS A 131 7.26 12.23 -5.31
CA LYS A 131 7.38 10.88 -5.87
C LYS A 131 7.33 10.92 -7.39
N LEU A 132 8.27 10.21 -8.03
CA LEU A 132 8.35 10.02 -9.47
C LEU A 132 8.01 8.58 -9.82
N ILE A 133 6.94 8.38 -10.57
CA ILE A 133 6.51 7.08 -11.07
C ILE A 133 6.80 7.03 -12.56
N ILE A 134 7.72 6.16 -12.97
CA ILE A 134 8.14 6.00 -14.36
C ILE A 134 7.53 4.69 -14.90
N THR A 135 6.91 4.71 -16.07
CA THR A 135 6.50 3.47 -16.74
C THR A 135 7.73 2.71 -17.23
N ASN A 136 7.73 1.37 -17.06
CA ASN A 136 8.61 0.54 -17.86
C ASN A 136 8.02 0.39 -19.29
N PHE A 137 8.72 -0.32 -20.17
CA PHE A 137 8.36 -0.49 -21.55
C PHE A 137 7.74 -1.87 -21.79
N ASN A 138 6.64 -1.93 -22.58
CA ASN A 138 6.17 -3.22 -23.06
C ASN A 138 7.17 -3.82 -24.06
N ILE A 139 7.32 -5.13 -23.98
CA ILE A 139 8.07 -5.89 -24.97
C ILE A 139 7.08 -6.26 -26.08
N PRO A 140 7.28 -5.77 -27.32
CA PRO A 140 6.38 -6.08 -28.41
C PRO A 140 6.25 -7.59 -28.66
N SER A 141 5.06 -8.05 -29.05
CA SER A 141 4.81 -9.46 -29.36
C SER A 141 5.45 -9.91 -30.69
N TYR A 142 6.11 -9.00 -31.37
CA TYR A 142 6.83 -9.24 -32.63
C TYR A 142 8.28 -8.75 -32.54
N SER A 143 9.14 -9.35 -33.33
CA SER A 143 10.49 -8.86 -33.56
C SER A 143 10.72 -8.62 -35.06
N PRO A 144 11.48 -7.57 -35.44
CA PRO A 144 11.93 -7.40 -36.82
C PRO A 144 12.71 -8.61 -37.35
N ASN A 145 13.37 -9.39 -36.47
CA ASN A 145 14.12 -10.59 -36.84
C ASN A 145 13.27 -11.89 -36.79
N GLY A 146 11.97 -11.78 -36.46
CA GLY A 146 11.07 -12.92 -36.37
C GLY A 146 11.58 -14.00 -35.42
N ILE A 147 11.47 -15.28 -35.79
CA ILE A 147 11.88 -16.41 -34.94
C ILE A 147 13.39 -16.50 -34.71
N THR A 148 14.21 -15.80 -35.49
CA THR A 148 15.67 -15.76 -35.31
C THR A 148 16.10 -14.76 -34.24
N GLU A 149 15.20 -14.00 -33.68
CA GLU A 149 15.44 -13.05 -32.59
C GLU A 149 16.23 -13.69 -31.45
N THR A 150 15.84 -14.90 -31.03
CA THR A 150 16.47 -15.65 -29.95
C THR A 150 17.89 -16.17 -30.25
N LYS A 151 18.37 -15.98 -31.51
CA LYS A 151 19.72 -16.30 -31.96
C LYS A 151 20.60 -15.07 -32.12
N SER A 152 20.01 -13.88 -31.96
CA SER A 152 20.73 -12.61 -32.09
C SER A 152 21.50 -12.30 -30.80
N ASP A 153 22.73 -11.83 -30.92
CA ASP A 153 23.45 -11.27 -29.79
C ASP A 153 22.91 -9.87 -29.48
N PHE A 154 22.31 -9.70 -28.29
CA PHE A 154 21.69 -8.47 -27.86
C PHE A 154 20.64 -7.96 -28.84
N GLY A 155 19.60 -8.79 -29.08
CA GLY A 155 18.52 -8.51 -30.02
C GLY A 155 17.57 -7.41 -29.56
N PHE A 156 16.54 -7.16 -30.38
CA PHE A 156 15.54 -6.10 -30.15
C PHE A 156 14.81 -6.27 -28.81
N HIS A 157 14.38 -7.50 -28.48
CA HIS A 157 13.71 -7.77 -27.21
C HIS A 157 14.67 -7.58 -26.04
N GLU A 158 15.92 -8.05 -26.15
CA GLU A 158 16.93 -7.90 -25.11
C GLU A 158 17.27 -6.43 -24.84
N MET A 159 17.26 -5.55 -25.85
CA MET A 159 17.40 -4.10 -25.65
C MET A 159 16.31 -3.56 -24.69
N ILE A 160 15.05 -3.96 -24.89
CA ILE A 160 13.91 -3.48 -24.08
C ILE A 160 13.93 -4.12 -22.70
N GLU A 161 14.27 -5.41 -22.61
CA GLU A 161 14.43 -6.11 -21.33
C GLU A 161 15.55 -5.48 -20.47
N GLU A 162 16.67 -5.09 -21.11
CA GLU A 162 17.77 -4.42 -20.43
C GLU A 162 17.37 -3.03 -19.91
N LEU A 163 16.62 -2.25 -20.72
CA LEU A 163 16.03 -0.98 -20.26
C LEU A 163 15.13 -1.21 -19.03
N ASN A 164 14.24 -2.19 -19.08
CA ASN A 164 13.33 -2.51 -17.99
C ASN A 164 14.07 -3.01 -16.74
N ARG A 165 15.12 -3.81 -16.92
CA ARG A 165 16.00 -4.28 -15.83
C ARG A 165 16.72 -3.12 -15.16
N SER A 166 17.25 -2.21 -15.96
CA SER A 166 17.97 -1.03 -15.47
C SER A 166 17.04 -0.08 -14.72
N LEU A 167 15.83 0.18 -15.22
CA LEU A 167 14.80 0.96 -14.52
C LEU A 167 14.51 0.37 -13.12
N ARG A 168 14.31 -0.95 -13.02
CA ARG A 168 14.12 -1.61 -11.73
C ARG A 168 15.32 -1.46 -10.79
N ASN A 169 16.55 -1.50 -11.33
CA ASN A 169 17.75 -1.33 -10.50
C ASN A 169 17.88 0.12 -10.02
N ILE A 170 17.60 1.11 -10.87
CA ILE A 170 17.58 2.52 -10.51
C ILE A 170 16.58 2.77 -9.38
N SER A 171 15.35 2.24 -9.49
CA SER A 171 14.33 2.46 -8.45
C SER A 171 14.72 1.89 -7.07
N LYS A 172 15.61 0.89 -7.00
CA LYS A 172 16.11 0.36 -5.72
C LYS A 172 17.07 1.31 -4.99
N THR A 173 17.74 2.18 -5.74
CA THR A 173 18.74 3.13 -5.20
C THR A 173 18.15 4.52 -4.95
N HIS A 174 16.96 4.81 -5.50
CA HIS A 174 16.28 6.10 -5.39
C HIS A 174 14.93 5.95 -4.67
N SER A 175 14.84 6.37 -3.42
CA SER A 175 13.63 6.19 -2.58
C SER A 175 12.42 7.01 -3.03
N SER A 176 12.64 8.00 -3.89
CA SER A 176 11.62 8.85 -4.51
C SER A 176 11.02 8.24 -5.78
N VAL A 177 11.72 7.24 -6.41
CA VAL A 177 11.41 6.70 -7.73
C VAL A 177 10.74 5.34 -7.64
N TYR A 178 9.64 5.17 -8.37
CA TYR A 178 8.90 3.92 -8.49
C TYR A 178 8.69 3.59 -9.96
N ILE A 179 8.62 2.30 -10.27
CA ILE A 179 8.36 1.83 -11.63
C ILE A 179 6.93 1.29 -11.71
N TYR A 180 6.12 1.89 -12.58
CA TYR A 180 4.85 1.30 -12.99
C TYR A 180 5.10 0.26 -14.08
N ASP A 181 4.65 -0.98 -13.87
CA ASP A 181 4.86 -2.08 -14.80
C ASP A 181 3.85 -2.04 -15.95
N PHE A 182 4.12 -1.17 -16.94
CA PHE A 182 3.31 -1.05 -18.14
C PHE A 182 3.36 -2.33 -19.00
N ASN A 183 4.49 -3.04 -19.01
CA ASN A 183 4.58 -4.33 -19.69
C ASN A 183 3.59 -5.35 -19.11
N HIS A 184 3.43 -5.38 -17.77
CA HIS A 184 2.43 -6.22 -17.12
C HIS A 184 0.99 -5.78 -17.48
N PHE A 185 0.72 -4.48 -17.54
CA PHE A 185 -0.58 -3.94 -17.94
C PHE A 185 -0.94 -4.42 -19.36
N VAL A 186 -0.01 -4.30 -20.32
CA VAL A 186 -0.21 -4.80 -21.68
C VAL A 186 -0.42 -6.32 -21.71
N SER A 187 0.35 -7.08 -20.92
CA SER A 187 0.20 -8.54 -20.82
C SER A 187 -1.17 -8.95 -20.25
N LYS A 188 -1.68 -8.20 -19.27
CA LYS A 188 -2.97 -8.48 -18.62
C LYS A 188 -4.16 -8.32 -19.56
N TYR A 189 -4.15 -7.29 -20.40
CA TYR A 189 -5.28 -6.97 -21.29
C TYR A 189 -5.07 -7.41 -22.73
N GLY A 190 -3.84 -7.72 -23.11
CA GLY A 190 -3.44 -8.12 -24.45
C GLY A 190 -3.08 -6.94 -25.35
N GLU A 191 -1.91 -7.04 -25.99
CA GLU A 191 -1.35 -5.98 -26.84
C GLU A 191 -2.33 -5.48 -27.92
N LYS A 192 -3.05 -6.41 -28.56
CA LYS A 192 -4.05 -6.10 -29.61
C LYS A 192 -5.24 -5.27 -29.14
N ASN A 193 -5.55 -5.33 -27.82
CA ASN A 193 -6.66 -4.60 -27.25
C ASN A 193 -6.22 -3.23 -26.75
N ILE A 194 -5.00 -3.17 -26.16
CA ILE A 194 -4.46 -1.94 -25.56
C ILE A 194 -4.09 -0.91 -26.62
N PHE A 195 -3.46 -1.33 -27.73
CA PHE A 195 -2.99 -0.39 -28.74
C PHE A 195 -3.99 -0.22 -29.88
N ASP A 196 -4.42 1.03 -30.10
CA ASP A 196 -5.25 1.42 -31.24
C ASP A 196 -4.37 2.10 -32.30
N TYR A 197 -3.89 1.31 -33.27
CA TYR A 197 -2.99 1.82 -34.31
C TYR A 197 -3.63 2.90 -35.20
N ARG A 198 -4.95 2.95 -35.31
CA ARG A 198 -5.62 4.04 -36.05
C ARG A 198 -5.56 5.34 -35.28
N GLN A 199 -5.88 5.32 -33.98
CA GLN A 199 -5.81 6.50 -33.14
C GLN A 199 -4.35 6.96 -32.94
N PHE A 200 -3.42 6.01 -32.91
CA PHE A 200 -1.99 6.31 -32.90
C PHE A 200 -1.58 7.17 -34.13
N HIS A 201 -1.94 6.77 -35.35
CA HIS A 201 -1.57 7.53 -36.53
C HIS A 201 -2.30 8.88 -36.68
N VAL A 202 -3.47 9.05 -36.04
CA VAL A 202 -4.24 10.30 -36.09
C VAL A 202 -3.74 11.33 -35.10
N GLY A 203 -3.32 10.90 -33.88
CA GLY A 203 -3.01 11.83 -32.79
C GLY A 203 -2.03 11.30 -31.77
N ASP A 204 -1.23 10.28 -32.12
CA ASP A 204 -0.31 9.58 -31.21
C ASP A 204 -1.00 9.11 -29.91
N ILE A 205 -2.24 8.64 -30.04
CA ILE A 205 -3.01 8.04 -28.95
C ILE A 205 -2.70 6.55 -28.96
N GLN A 206 -1.86 6.10 -28.04
CA GLN A 206 -1.36 4.73 -28.05
C GLN A 206 -2.28 3.79 -27.26
N ILE A 207 -2.73 4.21 -26.09
CA ILE A 207 -3.66 3.42 -25.28
C ILE A 207 -5.08 3.67 -25.80
N ALA A 208 -5.76 2.61 -26.22
CA ALA A 208 -7.16 2.69 -26.65
C ALA A 208 -8.03 3.31 -25.53
N LEU A 209 -8.90 4.25 -25.91
CA LEU A 209 -9.64 5.10 -24.98
C LEU A 209 -10.48 4.33 -23.96
N ASN A 210 -10.96 3.14 -24.31
CA ASN A 210 -11.70 2.26 -23.40
C ASN A 210 -10.82 1.61 -22.31
N PHE A 211 -9.49 1.65 -22.42
CA PHE A 211 -8.56 1.15 -21.41
C PHE A 211 -7.94 2.26 -20.53
N ILE A 212 -8.18 3.54 -20.84
CA ILE A 212 -7.73 4.65 -20.00
C ILE A 212 -8.30 4.56 -18.56
N PRO A 213 -9.59 4.17 -18.33
CA PRO A 213 -10.09 3.93 -16.98
C PRO A 213 -9.31 2.87 -16.22
N SER A 214 -9.02 1.72 -16.83
CA SER A 214 -8.25 0.65 -16.20
C SER A 214 -6.79 1.07 -15.94
N PHE A 215 -6.18 1.85 -16.83
CA PHE A 215 -4.85 2.42 -16.64
C PHE A 215 -4.84 3.42 -15.46
N ALA A 216 -5.83 4.31 -15.39
CA ALA A 216 -5.99 5.23 -14.28
C ALA A 216 -6.21 4.49 -12.94
N TYR A 217 -7.00 3.42 -12.94
CA TYR A 217 -7.21 2.58 -11.75
C TYR A 217 -5.88 2.00 -11.24
N ASP A 218 -5.02 1.50 -12.14
CA ASP A 218 -3.72 0.99 -11.75
C ASP A 218 -2.81 2.11 -11.19
N LEU A 219 -2.85 3.33 -11.75
CA LEU A 219 -2.08 4.48 -11.23
C LEU A 219 -2.56 4.93 -9.85
N MET A 220 -3.84 4.72 -9.52
CA MET A 220 -4.35 4.96 -8.16
C MET A 220 -3.64 4.11 -7.10
N SER A 221 -3.01 2.99 -7.48
CA SER A 221 -2.19 2.17 -6.58
C SER A 221 -1.01 2.91 -5.95
N TYR A 222 -0.55 3.98 -6.58
CA TYR A 222 0.49 4.88 -6.06
C TYR A 222 -0.12 6.07 -5.31
N ILE A 223 -1.23 6.62 -5.80
CA ILE A 223 -1.91 7.77 -5.18
C ILE A 223 -2.45 7.40 -3.78
N LYS A 224 -3.11 6.25 -3.65
CA LYS A 224 -3.68 5.80 -2.36
C LYS A 224 -2.66 5.76 -1.22
N PRO A 225 -1.48 5.12 -1.34
CA PRO A 225 -0.50 5.12 -0.26
C PRO A 225 0.19 6.48 -0.06
N ILE A 226 0.40 7.30 -1.12
CA ILE A 226 0.91 8.67 -0.99
C ILE A 226 -0.03 9.50 -0.13
N THR A 227 -1.32 9.35 -0.34
CA THR A 227 -2.36 10.09 0.39
C THR A 227 -2.80 9.40 1.68
N GLY A 228 -2.31 8.19 1.99
CA GLY A 228 -2.67 7.44 3.19
C GLY A 228 -4.12 6.95 3.20
N THR A 229 -4.73 6.75 2.02
CA THR A 229 -6.10 6.27 1.84
C THR A 229 -6.18 4.77 1.52
N ASN A 230 -5.05 4.06 1.53
CA ASN A 230 -5.00 2.61 1.35
C ASN A 230 -5.65 1.87 2.52
N LYS A 231 -6.25 0.72 2.21
CA LYS A 231 -6.90 -0.15 3.20
C LYS A 231 -5.86 -0.93 4.02
N LYS A 232 -6.23 -1.29 5.26
CA LYS A 232 -5.34 -1.95 6.23
C LYS A 232 -5.92 -3.23 6.79
N CYS A 233 -7.24 -3.41 6.69
CA CYS A 233 -7.97 -4.53 7.26
C CYS A 233 -8.96 -5.09 6.24
N ILE A 234 -9.09 -6.42 6.19
CA ILE A 234 -10.17 -7.12 5.50
C ILE A 234 -11.05 -7.76 6.56
N VAL A 235 -12.32 -7.41 6.54
CA VAL A 235 -13.37 -8.04 7.35
C VAL A 235 -14.11 -9.04 6.48
N LEU A 236 -14.17 -10.29 6.93
CA LEU A 236 -14.60 -11.45 6.18
C LEU A 236 -15.87 -12.05 6.80
N ASP A 237 -16.82 -12.44 5.98
CA ASP A 237 -17.82 -13.44 6.37
C ASP A 237 -17.20 -14.84 6.40
N LEU A 238 -17.95 -15.86 6.82
CA LEU A 238 -17.52 -17.26 6.95
C LEU A 238 -18.20 -18.16 5.92
N ASP A 239 -19.50 -18.43 6.08
CA ASP A 239 -20.28 -19.31 5.23
C ASP A 239 -20.30 -18.77 3.79
N ASN A 240 -20.12 -19.63 2.80
CA ASN A 240 -19.95 -19.29 1.38
C ASN A 240 -18.85 -18.24 1.06
N THR A 241 -18.03 -17.90 2.06
CA THR A 241 -16.90 -16.95 1.92
C THR A 241 -15.57 -17.65 2.21
N LEU A 242 -15.34 -18.21 3.40
CA LEU A 242 -14.12 -18.98 3.73
C LEU A 242 -14.28 -20.48 3.47
N TRP A 243 -15.49 -20.98 3.42
CA TRP A 243 -15.87 -22.32 2.99
C TRP A 243 -17.21 -22.28 2.30
N GLY A 244 -17.54 -23.28 1.50
CA GLY A 244 -18.85 -23.40 0.87
C GLY A 244 -19.85 -24.10 1.78
N GLY A 245 -21.10 -23.69 1.70
CA GLY A 245 -22.17 -24.15 2.56
C GLY A 245 -22.31 -23.37 3.86
N ILE A 246 -23.28 -23.76 4.67
CA ILE A 246 -23.64 -23.14 5.96
C ILE A 246 -23.32 -24.14 7.07
N VAL A 247 -22.34 -23.84 7.92
CA VAL A 247 -21.86 -24.80 8.93
C VAL A 247 -22.94 -25.24 9.91
N GLY A 248 -23.90 -24.36 10.22
CA GLY A 248 -25.05 -24.67 11.09
C GLY A 248 -26.05 -25.66 10.48
N GLU A 249 -26.09 -25.80 9.16
CA GLU A 249 -26.98 -26.69 8.42
C GLU A 249 -26.24 -27.94 7.93
N ASP A 250 -25.09 -27.76 7.29
CA ASP A 250 -24.29 -28.83 6.65
C ASP A 250 -23.39 -29.58 7.64
N GLY A 251 -23.10 -28.93 8.78
CA GLY A 251 -22.20 -29.48 9.80
C GLY A 251 -20.72 -29.40 9.42
N PHE A 252 -19.85 -29.79 10.34
CA PHE A 252 -18.38 -29.75 10.20
C PHE A 252 -17.84 -30.52 8.99
N ASP A 253 -18.40 -31.69 8.72
CA ASP A 253 -17.96 -32.59 7.63
C ASP A 253 -18.70 -32.34 6.31
N GLY A 254 -19.81 -31.57 6.33
CA GLY A 254 -20.63 -31.30 5.17
C GLY A 254 -20.27 -30.04 4.41
N ILE A 255 -19.51 -29.13 5.02
CA ILE A 255 -19.05 -27.91 4.35
C ILE A 255 -18.05 -28.22 3.21
N GLU A 256 -18.05 -27.41 2.17
CA GLU A 256 -17.13 -27.54 1.04
C GLU A 256 -15.81 -26.83 1.34
N LEU A 257 -14.82 -27.58 1.84
CA LEU A 257 -13.47 -27.07 2.08
C LEU A 257 -12.43 -28.19 1.87
N GLY A 258 -11.58 -28.05 0.86
CA GLY A 258 -10.50 -29.03 0.62
C GLY A 258 -10.43 -29.52 -0.83
N HIS A 259 -10.63 -30.84 -1.05
CA HIS A 259 -10.28 -31.48 -2.32
C HIS A 259 -11.37 -31.44 -3.41
N SER A 260 -12.62 -31.10 -3.09
CA SER A 260 -13.68 -30.86 -4.09
C SER A 260 -13.33 -29.65 -4.98
N SER A 261 -13.97 -29.49 -6.13
CA SER A 261 -13.70 -28.35 -7.02
C SER A 261 -13.92 -27.01 -6.32
N ASN A 262 -15.09 -26.84 -5.67
CA ASN A 262 -15.40 -25.63 -4.91
C ASN A 262 -14.53 -25.53 -3.66
N GLY A 263 -14.33 -26.63 -2.94
CA GLY A 263 -13.49 -26.65 -1.75
C GLY A 263 -12.04 -26.19 -2.01
N LYS A 264 -11.47 -26.49 -3.19
CA LYS A 264 -10.15 -25.98 -3.61
C LYS A 264 -10.17 -24.45 -3.81
N ALA A 265 -11.26 -23.92 -4.37
CA ALA A 265 -11.38 -22.46 -4.58
C ALA A 265 -11.31 -21.69 -3.24
N PHE A 266 -12.03 -22.16 -2.22
CA PHE A 266 -11.97 -21.58 -0.89
C PHE A 266 -10.59 -21.73 -0.22
N VAL A 267 -9.92 -22.88 -0.41
CA VAL A 267 -8.54 -23.08 0.07
C VAL A 267 -7.59 -22.09 -0.59
N ASP A 268 -7.69 -21.85 -1.91
CA ASP A 268 -6.83 -20.92 -2.62
C ASP A 268 -7.14 -19.46 -2.24
N PHE A 269 -8.39 -19.13 -2.00
CA PHE A 269 -8.79 -17.85 -1.45
C PHE A 269 -8.17 -17.59 -0.07
N GLN A 270 -8.23 -18.58 0.84
CA GLN A 270 -7.60 -18.49 2.16
C GLN A 270 -6.07 -18.36 2.08
N LYS A 271 -5.41 -19.03 1.12
CA LYS A 271 -3.96 -18.84 0.88
C LYS A 271 -3.64 -17.40 0.48
N GLU A 272 -4.46 -16.80 -0.37
CA GLU A 272 -4.28 -15.41 -0.77
C GLU A 272 -4.49 -14.45 0.40
N LEU A 273 -5.52 -14.67 1.22
CA LEU A 273 -5.72 -13.92 2.47
C LEU A 273 -4.53 -14.09 3.44
N LEU A 274 -3.99 -15.29 3.57
CA LEU A 274 -2.79 -15.54 4.38
C LEU A 274 -1.57 -14.83 3.81
N SER A 275 -1.43 -14.77 2.49
CA SER A 275 -0.38 -13.98 1.84
C SER A 275 -0.51 -12.50 2.19
N LEU A 276 -1.70 -11.92 2.09
CA LEU A 276 -1.96 -10.54 2.50
C LEU A 276 -1.66 -10.31 4.00
N TRP A 277 -2.07 -11.25 4.85
CA TRP A 277 -1.77 -11.19 6.29
C TRP A 277 -0.26 -11.20 6.57
N ASN A 278 0.51 -12.05 5.89
CA ASN A 278 1.98 -12.08 5.97
C ASN A 278 2.62 -10.77 5.48
N HIS A 279 1.91 -9.99 4.68
CA HIS A 279 2.33 -8.67 4.22
C HIS A 279 1.78 -7.51 5.08
N GLY A 280 1.17 -7.83 6.23
CA GLY A 280 0.74 -6.86 7.23
C GLY A 280 -0.70 -6.36 7.09
N ILE A 281 -1.51 -7.02 6.27
CA ILE A 281 -2.95 -6.75 6.24
C ILE A 281 -3.61 -7.46 7.42
N ILE A 282 -4.46 -6.74 8.13
CA ILE A 282 -5.21 -7.24 9.27
C ILE A 282 -6.41 -8.03 8.74
N LEU A 283 -6.69 -9.19 9.32
CA LEU A 283 -7.91 -9.95 9.05
C LEU A 283 -8.84 -9.91 10.27
N ALA A 284 -10.13 -9.79 10.04
CA ALA A 284 -11.17 -9.89 11.06
C ALA A 284 -12.38 -10.67 10.52
N ILE A 285 -13.17 -11.23 11.41
CA ILE A 285 -14.39 -11.99 11.08
C ILE A 285 -15.61 -11.18 11.48
N ASN A 286 -16.64 -11.17 10.62
CA ASN A 286 -17.97 -10.65 10.87
C ASN A 286 -19.02 -11.57 10.26
N SER A 287 -19.49 -12.53 11.02
CA SER A 287 -20.39 -13.57 10.53
C SER A 287 -21.60 -13.79 11.43
N LYS A 288 -22.76 -14.02 10.82
CA LYS A 288 -23.97 -14.48 11.49
C LYS A 288 -23.93 -15.99 11.60
N ASN A 289 -23.45 -16.51 12.72
CA ASN A 289 -23.24 -17.93 12.93
C ASN A 289 -23.27 -18.30 14.41
N ASN A 290 -23.36 -19.61 14.70
CA ASN A 290 -23.06 -20.14 16.02
C ASN A 290 -21.56 -20.07 16.26
N PHE A 291 -21.15 -19.46 17.38
CA PHE A 291 -19.75 -19.23 17.70
C PHE A 291 -18.95 -20.54 17.80
N ASP A 292 -19.48 -21.54 18.51
CA ASP A 292 -18.76 -22.79 18.78
C ASP A 292 -18.60 -23.61 17.50
N ASP A 293 -19.62 -23.69 16.66
CA ASP A 293 -19.57 -24.44 15.39
C ASP A 293 -18.55 -23.81 14.42
N ALA A 294 -18.62 -22.50 14.23
CA ALA A 294 -17.69 -21.79 13.36
C ALA A 294 -16.24 -21.85 13.88
N MET A 295 -16.04 -21.68 15.18
CA MET A 295 -14.71 -21.77 15.80
C MET A 295 -14.13 -23.18 15.74
N LYS A 296 -14.98 -24.21 15.78
CA LYS A 296 -14.54 -25.59 15.57
C LYS A 296 -13.97 -25.79 14.17
N VAL A 297 -14.64 -25.25 13.13
CA VAL A 297 -14.11 -25.28 11.75
C VAL A 297 -12.76 -24.54 11.68
N ILE A 298 -12.68 -23.33 12.21
CA ILE A 298 -11.45 -22.53 12.15
C ILE A 298 -10.28 -23.20 12.86
N ASN A 299 -10.53 -23.88 13.99
CA ASN A 299 -9.46 -24.47 14.78
C ASN A 299 -9.09 -25.89 14.33
N GLU A 300 -10.05 -26.71 13.93
CA GLU A 300 -9.89 -28.15 13.81
C GLU A 300 -9.99 -28.66 12.38
N HIS A 301 -10.72 -27.99 11.47
CA HIS A 301 -10.92 -28.53 10.12
C HIS A 301 -9.57 -28.69 9.37
N PRO A 302 -9.26 -29.90 8.83
CA PRO A 302 -7.93 -30.23 8.33
C PRO A 302 -7.49 -29.37 7.13
N ASN A 303 -8.44 -28.92 6.30
CA ASN A 303 -8.17 -28.13 5.11
C ASN A 303 -8.29 -26.60 5.34
N MET A 304 -8.63 -26.16 6.54
CA MET A 304 -8.65 -24.74 6.89
C MET A 304 -7.22 -24.19 6.94
N ILE A 305 -6.94 -23.17 6.16
CA ILE A 305 -5.61 -22.50 6.07
C ILE A 305 -5.48 -21.43 7.15
N LEU A 306 -6.50 -20.58 7.27
CA LEU A 306 -6.54 -19.55 8.30
C LEU A 306 -6.96 -20.15 9.65
N ARG A 307 -6.32 -19.71 10.72
CA ARG A 307 -6.56 -20.18 12.08
C ARG A 307 -6.90 -18.99 12.99
N LYS A 308 -7.42 -19.24 14.19
CA LYS A 308 -7.75 -18.20 15.18
C LYS A 308 -6.67 -17.12 15.30
N LYS A 309 -5.39 -17.50 15.27
CA LYS A 309 -4.22 -16.60 15.36
C LYS A 309 -4.07 -15.59 14.22
N ASN A 310 -4.76 -15.79 13.10
CA ASN A 310 -4.68 -14.88 11.95
C ASN A 310 -5.68 -13.72 12.05
N PHE A 311 -6.66 -13.80 12.93
CA PHE A 311 -7.72 -12.80 13.05
C PHE A 311 -7.49 -11.87 14.24
N ALA A 312 -7.56 -10.57 14.00
CA ALA A 312 -7.39 -9.51 15.00
C ALA A 312 -8.68 -9.25 15.80
N SER A 313 -9.84 -9.48 15.19
CA SER A 313 -11.16 -9.41 15.83
C SER A 313 -12.05 -10.52 15.28
N ILE A 314 -12.93 -11.07 16.12
CA ILE A 314 -13.81 -12.18 15.79
C ILE A 314 -15.21 -11.83 16.32
N GLN A 315 -16.09 -11.39 15.42
CA GLN A 315 -17.50 -11.14 15.68
C GLN A 315 -18.33 -12.23 15.00
N ILE A 316 -18.62 -13.29 15.74
CA ILE A 316 -19.47 -14.40 15.31
C ILE A 316 -20.67 -14.42 16.26
N ASN A 317 -21.78 -13.88 15.82
CA ASN A 317 -23.02 -13.72 16.58
C ASN A 317 -24.18 -13.46 15.61
N TRP A 318 -25.40 -13.28 16.13
CA TRP A 318 -26.59 -13.01 15.34
C TRP A 318 -26.93 -11.52 15.25
N ASP A 319 -26.05 -10.66 15.72
CA ASP A 319 -26.21 -9.22 15.68
C ASP A 319 -26.06 -8.68 14.25
N ASP A 320 -26.38 -7.41 14.10
CA ASP A 320 -26.27 -6.73 12.82
C ASP A 320 -24.82 -6.59 12.35
N LYS A 321 -24.54 -6.97 11.10
CA LYS A 321 -23.17 -6.88 10.54
C LYS A 321 -22.61 -5.46 10.51
N ALA A 322 -23.45 -4.44 10.38
CA ALA A 322 -23.00 -3.05 10.42
C ALA A 322 -22.58 -2.64 11.84
N GLN A 323 -23.32 -3.07 12.85
CA GLN A 323 -22.96 -2.86 14.25
C GLN A 323 -21.66 -3.59 14.60
N ASN A 324 -21.54 -4.87 14.20
CA ASN A 324 -20.31 -5.64 14.37
C ASN A 324 -19.12 -4.99 13.69
N LEU A 325 -19.29 -4.39 12.51
CA LEU A 325 -18.21 -3.70 11.79
C LEU A 325 -17.67 -2.49 12.56
N LYS A 326 -18.55 -1.70 13.19
CA LYS A 326 -18.14 -0.61 14.11
C LYS A 326 -17.36 -1.16 15.29
N GLN A 327 -17.85 -2.21 15.90
CA GLN A 327 -17.18 -2.85 17.03
C GLN A 327 -15.80 -3.39 16.65
N ILE A 328 -15.67 -4.02 15.48
CA ILE A 328 -14.37 -4.45 14.93
C ILE A 328 -13.41 -3.27 14.77
N ALA A 329 -13.89 -2.16 14.18
CA ALA A 329 -13.09 -0.95 14.00
C ALA A 329 -12.59 -0.38 15.33
N GLU A 330 -13.43 -0.34 16.36
CA GLU A 330 -13.09 0.08 17.72
C GLU A 330 -12.11 -0.89 18.40
N GLU A 331 -12.35 -2.19 18.31
CA GLU A 331 -11.48 -3.22 18.89
C GLU A 331 -10.06 -3.18 18.31
N ILE A 332 -9.94 -2.96 17.01
CA ILE A 332 -8.67 -2.87 16.30
C ILE A 332 -8.09 -1.45 16.37
N ASN A 333 -8.90 -0.47 16.77
CA ASN A 333 -8.55 0.95 16.79
C ASN A 333 -8.09 1.48 15.42
N ILE A 334 -8.92 1.27 14.40
CA ILE A 334 -8.73 1.78 13.03
C ILE A 334 -10.00 2.47 12.55
N GLY A 335 -9.85 3.46 11.66
CA GLY A 335 -11.01 4.10 11.03
C GLY A 335 -11.70 3.17 10.03
N LEU A 336 -13.01 3.29 9.88
CA LEU A 336 -13.82 2.56 8.89
C LEU A 336 -13.29 2.74 7.47
N ASN A 337 -12.74 3.92 7.15
CA ASN A 337 -12.08 4.20 5.87
C ASN A 337 -10.85 3.32 5.57
N SER A 338 -10.31 2.62 6.57
CA SER A 338 -9.18 1.68 6.42
C SER A 338 -9.63 0.23 6.24
N ILE A 339 -10.94 -0.04 6.21
CA ILE A 339 -11.53 -1.39 6.14
C ILE A 339 -11.98 -1.69 4.72
N ALA A 340 -11.76 -2.94 4.31
CA ALA A 340 -12.42 -3.59 3.19
C ALA A 340 -13.33 -4.70 3.73
N PHE A 341 -14.54 -4.84 3.19
CA PHE A 341 -15.54 -5.81 3.59
C PHE A 341 -15.78 -6.81 2.47
N PHE A 342 -15.64 -8.09 2.76
CA PHE A 342 -15.82 -9.21 1.84
C PHE A 342 -16.91 -10.16 2.39
N ASP A 343 -18.00 -10.29 1.67
CA ASP A 343 -19.19 -11.04 2.08
C ASP A 343 -19.89 -11.53 0.79
N ASP A 344 -20.27 -12.78 0.69
CA ASP A 344 -20.96 -13.33 -0.49
C ASP A 344 -22.40 -12.82 -0.62
N ASP A 345 -23.06 -12.50 0.51
CA ASP A 345 -24.43 -11.97 0.49
C ASP A 345 -24.49 -10.51 0.03
N LYS A 346 -25.10 -10.30 -1.13
CA LYS A 346 -25.32 -8.98 -1.73
C LYS A 346 -26.10 -8.04 -0.80
N ILE A 347 -27.05 -8.54 -0.01
CA ILE A 347 -27.88 -7.70 0.89
C ILE A 347 -27.00 -7.10 1.97
N ASN A 348 -26.12 -7.90 2.57
CA ASN A 348 -25.16 -7.43 3.56
C ASN A 348 -24.21 -6.39 2.95
N ARG A 349 -23.69 -6.64 1.75
CA ARG A 349 -22.80 -5.70 1.04
C ARG A 349 -23.48 -4.35 0.78
N GLU A 350 -24.70 -4.35 0.23
CA GLU A 350 -25.42 -3.11 -0.06
C GLU A 350 -25.76 -2.34 1.22
N ARG A 351 -26.08 -3.03 2.31
CA ARG A 351 -26.32 -2.41 3.60
C ARG A 351 -25.07 -1.72 4.15
N ILE A 352 -23.91 -2.41 4.15
CA ILE A 352 -22.64 -1.81 4.57
C ILE A 352 -22.28 -0.60 3.70
N LYS A 353 -22.48 -0.69 2.39
CA LYS A 353 -22.21 0.40 1.44
C LYS A 353 -23.07 1.64 1.68
N GLN A 354 -24.34 1.45 2.08
CA GLN A 354 -25.24 2.54 2.42
C GLN A 354 -24.93 3.17 3.78
N GLU A 355 -24.63 2.36 4.80
CA GLU A 355 -24.38 2.84 6.15
C GLU A 355 -22.96 3.40 6.33
N PHE A 356 -21.97 2.82 5.64
CA PHE A 356 -20.55 3.21 5.71
C PHE A 356 -19.93 3.35 4.32
N PRO A 357 -20.23 4.45 3.61
CA PRO A 357 -19.70 4.68 2.26
C PRO A 357 -18.16 4.69 2.19
N GLU A 358 -17.46 4.96 3.30
CA GLU A 358 -16.01 4.95 3.42
C GLU A 358 -15.40 3.55 3.48
N VAL A 359 -16.19 2.52 3.79
CA VAL A 359 -15.75 1.12 3.77
C VAL A 359 -15.67 0.64 2.33
N LEU A 360 -14.56 0.05 1.95
CA LEU A 360 -14.46 -0.61 0.65
C LEU A 360 -15.28 -1.90 0.66
N THR A 361 -16.48 -1.86 0.13
CA THR A 361 -17.28 -3.07 -0.05
C THR A 361 -16.88 -3.76 -1.34
N ILE A 362 -16.30 -4.96 -1.23
CA ILE A 362 -15.79 -5.71 -2.39
C ILE A 362 -16.97 -6.40 -3.08
N GLU A 363 -17.07 -6.23 -4.41
CA GLU A 363 -18.05 -6.96 -5.21
C GLU A 363 -17.61 -8.41 -5.36
N VAL A 364 -18.37 -9.32 -4.78
CA VAL A 364 -18.09 -10.75 -4.76
C VAL A 364 -18.94 -11.44 -5.82
N PRO A 365 -18.35 -12.19 -6.77
CA PRO A 365 -19.07 -12.99 -7.76
C PRO A 365 -19.69 -14.24 -7.11
N ASP A 366 -20.64 -14.84 -7.80
CA ASP A 366 -21.28 -16.08 -7.35
C ASP A 366 -20.33 -17.29 -7.43
N ASP A 367 -19.31 -17.23 -8.30
CA ASP A 367 -18.34 -18.31 -8.50
C ASP A 367 -17.12 -18.13 -7.57
N PRO A 368 -16.93 -19.01 -6.57
CA PRO A 368 -15.82 -18.92 -5.62
C PRO A 368 -14.44 -19.05 -6.26
N SER A 369 -14.34 -19.66 -7.46
CA SER A 369 -13.07 -19.76 -8.19
C SER A 369 -12.45 -18.41 -8.54
N GLN A 370 -13.25 -17.36 -8.56
CA GLN A 370 -12.82 -15.98 -8.86
C GLN A 370 -12.41 -15.18 -7.62
N PHE A 371 -12.66 -15.65 -6.40
CA PHE A 371 -12.38 -14.91 -5.17
C PHE A 371 -10.90 -14.53 -5.03
N SER A 372 -10.00 -15.49 -5.28
CA SER A 372 -8.55 -15.23 -5.26
C SER A 372 -8.12 -14.20 -6.29
N LEU A 373 -8.74 -14.22 -7.49
CA LEU A 373 -8.42 -13.28 -8.57
C LEU A 373 -8.84 -11.85 -8.21
N ILE A 374 -9.98 -11.69 -7.53
CA ILE A 374 -10.42 -10.38 -7.05
C ILE A 374 -9.40 -9.80 -6.09
N LEU A 375 -8.95 -10.55 -5.08
CA LEU A 375 -7.96 -10.06 -4.12
C LEU A 375 -6.64 -9.67 -4.81
N LYS A 376 -6.16 -10.45 -5.77
CA LYS A 376 -4.95 -10.17 -6.55
C LYS A 376 -5.04 -8.90 -7.37
N ASN A 377 -6.24 -8.50 -7.79
CA ASN A 377 -6.48 -7.30 -8.58
C ASN A 377 -6.82 -6.06 -7.74
N LEU A 378 -6.95 -6.18 -6.42
CA LEU A 378 -7.23 -5.03 -5.55
C LEU A 378 -5.97 -4.19 -5.33
N ASN A 379 -6.04 -2.93 -5.77
CA ASN A 379 -4.95 -1.95 -5.58
C ASN A 379 -4.99 -1.26 -4.21
N ASP A 380 -6.03 -1.52 -3.42
CA ASP A 380 -6.34 -0.81 -2.18
C ASP A 380 -5.41 -1.14 -1.02
N PHE A 381 -4.69 -2.24 -1.10
CA PHE A 381 -3.75 -2.69 -0.06
C PHE A 381 -2.28 -2.36 -0.36
N ASN A 382 -2.01 -1.68 -1.48
CA ASN A 382 -0.64 -1.33 -1.85
C ASN A 382 -0.04 -0.30 -0.90
N VAL A 383 1.27 -0.43 -0.67
CA VAL A 383 2.09 0.49 0.12
C VAL A 383 3.37 0.81 -0.65
N LEU A 384 3.89 2.02 -0.51
CA LEU A 384 5.14 2.42 -1.18
C LEU A 384 6.37 1.80 -0.52
N GLN A 385 6.34 1.65 0.79
CA GLN A 385 7.42 1.03 1.57
C GLN A 385 6.81 0.16 2.67
N ARG A 386 7.51 -0.91 3.02
CA ARG A 386 7.14 -1.80 4.12
C ARG A 386 8.26 -1.82 5.15
N THR A 387 7.92 -1.54 6.39
CA THR A 387 8.81 -1.79 7.52
C THR A 387 8.60 -3.22 8.04
N ASP A 388 9.57 -3.76 8.78
CA ASP A 388 9.42 -5.07 9.45
C ASP A 388 8.21 -5.10 10.39
N GLU A 389 7.84 -3.97 10.99
CA GLU A 389 6.64 -3.86 11.82
C GLU A 389 5.36 -3.84 10.99
N ASP A 390 5.37 -3.24 9.81
CA ASP A 390 4.22 -3.30 8.92
C ASP A 390 3.94 -4.75 8.49
N ILE A 391 4.98 -5.54 8.23
CA ILE A 391 4.86 -6.97 7.90
C ILE A 391 4.24 -7.75 9.08
N LYS A 392 4.66 -7.46 10.30
CA LYS A 392 4.18 -8.13 11.52
C LYS A 392 2.83 -7.61 12.03
N ARG A 393 2.24 -6.60 11.36
CA ARG A 393 1.03 -5.91 11.83
C ARG A 393 -0.11 -6.88 12.12
N GLY A 394 -0.44 -7.79 11.20
CA GLY A 394 -1.51 -8.79 11.39
C GLY A 394 -1.30 -9.62 12.66
N GLN A 395 -0.08 -10.11 12.87
CA GLN A 395 0.30 -10.87 14.07
C GLN A 395 0.17 -10.03 15.35
N MET A 396 0.63 -8.78 15.33
CA MET A 396 0.56 -7.89 16.49
C MET A 396 -0.90 -7.62 16.93
N TYR A 397 -1.82 -7.45 15.97
CA TYR A 397 -3.23 -7.24 16.29
C TYR A 397 -3.92 -8.52 16.78
N ALA A 398 -3.59 -9.69 16.25
CA ALA A 398 -4.09 -10.95 16.77
C ALA A 398 -3.62 -11.18 18.24
N GLN A 399 -2.35 -10.91 18.53
CA GLN A 399 -1.82 -10.92 19.89
C GLN A 399 -2.51 -9.90 20.82
N GLN A 400 -2.88 -8.72 20.27
CA GLN A 400 -3.63 -7.72 21.04
C GLN A 400 -5.03 -8.22 21.42
N ARG A 401 -5.70 -8.97 20.55
CA ARG A 401 -6.96 -9.63 20.88
C ARG A 401 -6.76 -10.61 22.05
N GLU A 402 -5.73 -11.47 21.99
CA GLU A 402 -5.44 -12.42 23.07
C GLU A 402 -5.17 -11.72 24.42
N ARG A 403 -4.50 -10.56 24.40
CA ARG A 403 -4.32 -9.71 25.58
C ARG A 403 -5.63 -9.20 26.14
N LYS A 404 -6.55 -8.72 25.27
CA LYS A 404 -7.88 -8.27 25.68
C LYS A 404 -8.75 -9.41 26.22
N GLU A 405 -8.66 -10.61 25.63
CA GLU A 405 -9.33 -11.80 26.14
C GLU A 405 -8.83 -12.13 27.56
N LEU A 406 -7.52 -12.07 27.81
CA LEU A 406 -6.94 -12.25 29.14
C LEU A 406 -7.40 -11.16 30.12
N GLU A 407 -7.36 -9.89 29.73
CA GLU A 407 -7.80 -8.74 30.54
C GLU A 407 -9.24 -8.92 31.01
N LYS A 408 -10.14 -9.34 30.12
CA LYS A 408 -11.55 -9.60 30.44
C LYS A 408 -11.73 -10.79 31.40
N SER A 409 -10.79 -11.72 31.45
CA SER A 409 -10.85 -12.91 32.30
C SER A 409 -10.32 -12.68 33.73
N ILE A 410 -9.65 -11.54 33.96
CA ILE A 410 -9.02 -11.19 35.22
C ILE A 410 -9.68 -9.94 35.80
N SER A 411 -10.14 -9.99 37.06
CA SER A 411 -10.88 -8.89 37.66
C SER A 411 -9.97 -7.82 38.30
N ASN A 412 -8.68 -8.11 38.50
CA ASN A 412 -7.70 -7.20 39.12
C ASN A 412 -6.62 -6.79 38.12
N LEU A 413 -6.36 -5.48 38.01
CA LEU A 413 -5.36 -4.92 37.09
C LEU A 413 -3.93 -5.39 37.43
N ASP A 414 -3.58 -5.46 38.69
CA ASP A 414 -2.22 -5.85 39.11
C ASP A 414 -1.93 -7.32 38.75
N ASP A 415 -2.89 -8.22 38.95
CA ASP A 415 -2.79 -9.62 38.57
C ASP A 415 -2.70 -9.78 37.03
N PHE A 416 -3.39 -8.93 36.29
CA PHE A 416 -3.30 -8.90 34.81
C PHE A 416 -1.90 -8.46 34.35
N LEU A 417 -1.36 -7.38 34.92
CA LEU A 417 -0.03 -6.86 34.57
C LEU A 417 1.08 -7.87 34.95
N GLU A 418 0.96 -8.54 36.08
CA GLU A 418 1.90 -9.60 36.49
C GLU A 418 1.87 -10.78 35.50
N GLN A 419 0.67 -11.22 35.10
CA GLN A 419 0.50 -12.30 34.14
C GLN A 419 0.98 -11.95 32.74
N LEU A 420 1.05 -10.68 32.38
CA LEU A 420 1.58 -10.23 31.08
C LEU A 420 3.10 -10.40 30.97
N ASP A 421 3.84 -10.42 32.08
CA ASP A 421 5.32 -10.48 32.09
C ASP A 421 5.96 -9.45 31.17
N ILE A 422 5.61 -8.16 31.36
CA ILE A 422 6.04 -7.07 30.49
C ILE A 422 7.54 -6.80 30.66
N LYS A 423 8.26 -6.78 29.52
CA LYS A 423 9.68 -6.45 29.44
C LYS A 423 9.89 -5.27 28.51
N VAL A 424 10.50 -4.21 29.03
CA VAL A 424 10.82 -2.99 28.27
C VAL A 424 12.32 -2.97 27.97
N LYS A 425 12.67 -2.95 26.68
CA LYS A 425 14.07 -2.81 26.23
C LYS A 425 14.27 -1.40 25.68
N MET A 426 15.04 -0.59 26.40
CA MET A 426 15.45 0.74 25.94
C MET A 426 16.56 0.60 24.90
N LYS A 427 16.46 1.38 23.81
CA LYS A 427 17.44 1.40 22.71
C LYS A 427 17.75 2.84 22.33
N ASN A 428 19.02 3.14 22.09
CA ASN A 428 19.41 4.40 21.46
C ASN A 428 19.07 4.35 19.97
N SER A 429 18.77 5.51 19.39
CA SER A 429 18.52 5.64 17.97
C SER A 429 19.73 5.25 17.12
N ASN A 430 19.48 4.73 15.95
CA ASN A 430 20.46 4.45 14.90
C ASN A 430 19.75 4.54 13.54
N GLU A 431 20.50 4.46 12.44
CA GLU A 431 19.95 4.58 11.08
C GLU A 431 18.76 3.64 10.81
N PHE A 432 18.75 2.42 11.39
CA PHE A 432 17.64 1.47 11.22
C PHE A 432 16.38 1.85 12.01
N LEU A 433 16.52 2.58 13.11
CA LEU A 433 15.42 2.96 14.00
C LEU A 433 14.83 4.33 13.67
N ILE A 434 15.58 5.21 13.00
CA ILE A 434 15.16 6.57 12.62
C ILE A 434 13.82 6.59 11.87
N PRO A 435 13.57 5.77 10.84
CA PRO A 435 12.29 5.79 10.12
C PRO A 435 11.11 5.46 11.05
N ARG A 436 11.31 4.52 11.97
CA ARG A 436 10.27 4.15 12.91
C ARG A 436 10.02 5.19 13.99
N ILE A 437 11.06 5.81 14.49
CA ILE A 437 10.96 6.91 15.47
C ILE A 437 10.19 8.07 14.84
N SER A 438 10.56 8.51 13.63
CA SER A 438 9.85 9.54 12.86
C SER A 438 8.37 9.17 12.66
N GLN A 439 8.09 7.96 12.19
CA GLN A 439 6.72 7.47 12.00
C GLN A 439 5.87 7.57 13.28
N LEU A 440 6.44 7.25 14.44
CA LEU A 440 5.74 7.35 15.73
C LEU A 440 5.46 8.80 16.11
N THR A 441 6.41 9.73 15.93
CA THR A 441 6.17 11.15 16.19
C THR A 441 5.06 11.72 15.29
N LEU A 442 4.99 11.28 14.04
CA LEU A 442 3.99 11.75 13.07
C LEU A 442 2.58 11.18 13.31
N LYS A 443 2.49 9.93 13.80
CA LYS A 443 1.21 9.19 13.88
C LYS A 443 0.61 9.10 15.28
N THR A 444 1.39 9.37 16.35
CA THR A 444 0.91 9.20 17.73
C THR A 444 0.24 10.47 18.25
N ASN A 445 -1.03 10.37 18.62
CA ASN A 445 -1.84 11.48 19.12
C ASN A 445 -2.27 11.31 20.59
N GLN A 446 -2.60 10.07 21.02
CA GLN A 446 -3.22 9.83 22.33
C GLN A 446 -2.27 10.03 23.50
N PHE A 447 -1.03 9.57 23.39
CA PHE A 447 0.01 9.78 24.38
C PHE A 447 1.24 10.39 23.72
N ASN A 448 1.25 11.71 23.56
CA ASN A 448 2.36 12.50 23.06
C ASN A 448 2.39 13.82 23.85
N LEU A 449 3.29 13.92 24.82
CA LEU A 449 3.29 15.02 25.79
C LEU A 449 3.50 16.39 25.16
N THR A 450 4.24 16.49 24.07
CA THR A 450 4.57 17.76 23.43
C THR A 450 3.92 17.96 22.06
N THR A 451 3.31 16.91 21.51
CA THR A 451 2.70 16.88 20.17
C THR A 451 3.65 17.27 19.02
N ARG A 452 4.96 17.31 19.28
CA ARG A 452 5.98 17.61 18.28
C ARG A 452 6.08 16.48 17.27
N ARG A 453 6.29 16.83 16.00
CA ARG A 453 6.34 15.90 14.88
C ARG A 453 7.62 16.14 14.11
N TYR A 454 8.37 15.05 13.86
CA TYR A 454 9.68 15.14 13.25
C TYR A 454 9.79 14.21 12.05
N GLN A 455 10.34 14.71 10.96
CA GLN A 455 10.73 13.94 9.80
C GLN A 455 12.02 13.17 10.09
N GLU A 456 12.33 12.19 9.25
CA GLU A 456 13.52 11.33 9.44
C GLU A 456 14.83 12.13 9.49
N GLU A 457 14.94 13.17 8.68
CA GLU A 457 16.12 14.02 8.65
C GLU A 457 16.32 14.82 9.95
N GLU A 458 15.25 15.29 10.56
CA GLU A 458 15.29 15.96 11.86
C GLU A 458 15.71 14.99 12.98
N ILE A 459 15.17 13.75 12.97
CA ILE A 459 15.57 12.72 13.92
C ILE A 459 17.05 12.35 13.74
N ARG A 460 17.52 12.27 12.49
CA ARG A 460 18.94 12.02 12.18
C ARG A 460 19.83 13.11 12.72
N ASN A 461 19.44 14.38 12.56
CA ASN A 461 20.17 15.53 13.10
C ASN A 461 20.24 15.48 14.63
N PHE A 462 19.14 15.20 15.32
CA PHE A 462 19.14 15.00 16.78
C PHE A 462 20.00 13.82 17.22
N THR A 463 20.00 12.73 16.45
CA THR A 463 20.81 11.54 16.77
C THR A 463 22.32 11.82 16.69
N ASN A 464 22.73 12.71 15.78
CA ASN A 464 24.12 13.08 15.57
C ASN A 464 24.59 14.26 16.44
N ASP A 465 23.69 14.97 17.10
CA ASP A 465 24.02 16.08 18.00
C ASP A 465 24.17 15.58 19.45
N HIS A 466 25.37 15.73 20.02
CA HIS A 466 25.68 15.34 21.39
C HIS A 466 24.82 16.03 22.48
N LYS A 467 24.13 17.13 22.14
CA LYS A 467 23.18 17.80 23.02
C LYS A 467 21.87 17.04 23.17
N PHE A 468 21.60 16.07 22.33
CA PHE A 468 20.38 15.30 22.38
C PHE A 468 20.63 13.83 22.70
N ILE A 469 19.65 13.21 23.36
CA ILE A 469 19.53 11.77 23.47
C ILE A 469 18.22 11.41 22.74
N VAL A 470 18.34 10.64 21.68
CA VAL A 470 17.18 10.08 20.97
C VAL A 470 17.12 8.59 21.28
N GLY A 471 16.02 8.16 21.87
CA GLY A 471 15.85 6.76 22.22
C GLY A 471 14.44 6.25 21.97
N CYS A 472 14.31 4.94 21.98
CA CYS A 472 13.05 4.26 21.82
C CYS A 472 12.95 3.05 22.75
N ALA A 473 11.72 2.64 23.02
CA ALA A 473 11.41 1.48 23.85
C ALA A 473 10.73 0.38 23.03
N GLN A 474 11.32 -0.80 23.01
CA GLN A 474 10.71 -2.02 22.53
C GLN A 474 10.05 -2.74 23.70
N VAL A 475 8.78 -3.09 23.55
CA VAL A 475 7.99 -3.73 24.61
C VAL A 475 7.65 -5.15 24.20
N LEU A 476 7.98 -6.10 25.06
CA LEU A 476 7.65 -7.52 24.89
C LEU A 476 6.75 -7.95 26.06
N ASP A 477 5.89 -8.92 25.81
CA ASP A 477 5.12 -9.61 26.84
C ASP A 477 4.96 -11.10 26.49
N LYS A 478 4.22 -11.88 27.28
CA LYS A 478 4.05 -13.32 27.06
C LYS A 478 3.39 -13.68 25.71
N PHE A 479 2.64 -12.76 25.10
CA PHE A 479 2.00 -12.99 23.80
C PHE A 479 2.91 -12.63 22.63
N GLY A 480 3.99 -11.87 22.87
CA GLY A 480 4.97 -11.56 21.84
C GLY A 480 5.56 -10.16 21.90
N ASP A 481 6.17 -9.77 20.76
CA ASP A 481 6.84 -8.49 20.61
C ASP A 481 5.87 -7.42 20.10
N ASN A 482 5.63 -6.38 20.90
CA ASN A 482 4.84 -5.21 20.50
C ASN A 482 5.61 -4.24 19.60
N GLY A 483 6.89 -4.51 19.32
CA GLY A 483 7.78 -3.65 18.53
C GLY A 483 8.21 -2.39 19.28
N ILE A 484 8.71 -1.42 18.51
CA ILE A 484 9.03 -0.10 19.03
C ILE A 484 7.73 0.67 19.26
N THR A 485 7.41 0.90 20.52
CA THR A 485 6.14 1.48 20.96
C THR A 485 6.30 2.72 21.83
N GLY A 486 7.50 3.02 22.30
CA GLY A 486 7.85 4.25 23.01
C GLY A 486 8.96 5.01 22.32
N VAL A 487 8.91 6.34 22.35
CA VAL A 487 9.97 7.22 21.87
C VAL A 487 10.19 8.33 22.87
N TYR A 488 11.45 8.67 23.10
CA TYR A 488 11.83 9.84 23.88
C TYR A 488 12.98 10.60 23.20
N ILE A 489 12.91 11.92 23.28
CA ILE A 489 13.96 12.84 22.85
C ILE A 489 14.26 13.74 24.03
N ILE A 490 15.50 13.75 24.49
CA ILE A 490 15.96 14.53 25.62
C ILE A 490 16.94 15.56 25.10
N ASN A 491 16.73 16.82 25.47
CA ASN A 491 17.70 17.89 25.25
C ASN A 491 18.53 18.10 26.52
N LYS A 492 19.83 17.90 26.41
CA LYS A 492 20.80 18.09 27.51
C LYS A 492 21.35 19.50 27.44
N GLN A 493 20.93 20.35 28.37
CA GLN A 493 21.46 21.70 28.51
C GLN A 493 22.22 21.79 29.87
N ASP A 494 23.54 21.79 29.80
CA ASP A 494 24.42 21.86 30.97
C ASP A 494 24.03 20.87 32.09
N LYS A 495 23.41 21.37 33.17
CA LYS A 495 22.97 20.59 34.33
C LYS A 495 21.49 20.19 34.30
N ILE A 496 20.77 20.52 33.23
CA ILE A 496 19.33 20.27 33.14
C ILE A 496 19.04 19.42 31.89
N TRP A 497 18.37 18.31 32.10
CA TRP A 497 17.79 17.50 31.03
C TRP A 497 16.33 17.89 30.83
N SER A 498 15.97 18.32 29.66
CA SER A 498 14.57 18.62 29.31
C SER A 498 14.02 17.58 28.33
N ILE A 499 12.82 17.10 28.61
CA ILE A 499 12.12 16.18 27.72
C ILE A 499 11.54 17.00 26.57
N ASP A 500 12.12 16.85 25.37
CA ASP A 500 11.60 17.44 24.14
C ASP A 500 10.39 16.65 23.64
N THR A 501 10.50 15.33 23.60
CA THR A 501 9.44 14.44 23.14
C THR A 501 9.37 13.22 24.05
N PHE A 502 8.16 12.85 24.46
CA PHE A 502 7.87 11.59 25.12
C PHE A 502 6.50 11.09 24.66
N LEU A 503 6.50 9.95 23.98
CA LEU A 503 5.28 9.39 23.42
C LEU A 503 5.25 7.86 23.52
N LEU A 504 4.03 7.33 23.58
CA LEU A 504 3.74 5.90 23.58
C LEU A 504 2.65 5.56 22.57
N SER A 505 2.81 4.45 21.89
CA SER A 505 1.75 3.87 21.05
C SER A 505 0.54 3.47 21.92
N CYS A 506 -0.66 3.70 21.39
CA CYS A 506 -1.91 3.31 22.08
C CYS A 506 -1.98 1.82 22.44
N ARG A 507 -1.21 0.96 21.79
CA ARG A 507 -1.16 -0.49 22.03
C ARG A 507 -0.67 -0.89 23.42
N ILE A 508 0.10 -0.03 24.09
CA ILE A 508 0.72 -0.34 25.38
C ILE A 508 0.35 0.65 26.50
N MET A 509 -0.56 1.58 26.21
CA MET A 509 -1.03 2.54 27.22
C MET A 509 -1.72 1.85 28.38
N GLY A 510 -1.58 2.42 29.59
CA GLY A 510 -2.21 1.91 30.81
C GLY A 510 -1.60 0.65 31.39
N ARG A 511 -0.38 0.27 30.94
CA ARG A 511 0.33 -0.93 31.42
C ARG A 511 1.59 -0.60 32.24
N GLY A 512 1.75 0.65 32.66
CA GLY A 512 2.88 1.11 33.46
C GLY A 512 4.22 1.21 32.71
N VAL A 513 4.22 1.02 31.38
CA VAL A 513 5.42 1.13 30.54
C VAL A 513 5.98 2.54 30.55
N GLU A 514 5.11 3.55 30.59
CA GLU A 514 5.45 4.96 30.72
C GLU A 514 6.30 5.22 31.96
N ASN A 515 5.92 4.65 33.09
CA ASN A 515 6.64 4.79 34.34
C ASN A 515 8.03 4.13 34.29
N GLY A 516 8.13 2.96 33.65
CA GLY A 516 9.39 2.25 33.47
C GLY A 516 10.38 3.06 32.62
N ILE A 517 9.92 3.62 31.48
CA ILE A 517 10.75 4.45 30.60
C ILE A 517 11.19 5.72 31.32
N LEU A 518 10.26 6.42 31.99
CA LEU A 518 10.57 7.66 32.71
C LEU A 518 11.54 7.42 33.86
N SER A 519 11.37 6.33 34.61
CA SER A 519 12.29 5.95 35.71
C SER A 519 13.71 5.74 35.19
N GLN A 520 13.88 5.07 34.03
CA GLN A 520 15.19 4.87 33.43
C GLN A 520 15.81 6.21 32.99
N ILE A 521 15.05 7.09 32.36
CA ILE A 521 15.52 8.43 31.97
C ILE A 521 15.99 9.22 33.18
N LEU A 522 15.25 9.16 34.30
CA LEU A 522 15.63 9.84 35.55
C LEU A 522 16.91 9.24 36.20
N ILE A 523 17.09 7.93 36.12
CA ILE A 523 18.30 7.26 36.58
C ILE A 523 19.49 7.73 35.71
N ASP A 524 19.35 7.72 34.40
CA ASP A 524 20.40 8.14 33.47
C ASP A 524 20.77 9.62 33.67
N ALA A 525 19.78 10.48 33.94
CA ALA A 525 20.01 11.91 34.20
C ALA A 525 20.70 12.16 35.54
N LYS A 526 20.56 11.28 36.52
CA LYS A 526 21.28 11.39 37.83
C LYS A 526 22.74 10.95 37.74
N HIS A 527 23.03 10.06 36.80
CA HIS A 527 24.39 9.50 36.67
C HIS A 527 25.27 10.28 35.67
N ASN A 528 24.70 11.19 34.89
CA ASN A 528 25.39 12.06 33.94
C ASN A 528 25.23 13.55 34.26
#